data_9e854d1ed76c3d2d9c6defa225322fd5
#
_entry.id   9e854d1ed76c3d2d9c6defa225322fd5
#
_cell.length_a   1.000
_cell.length_b   1.000
_cell.length_c   1.000
_cell.angle_alpha   90.00
_cell.angle_beta   90.00
_cell.angle_gamma   90.00
#
_symmetry.space_group_name_H-M   'P 1'
#
loop_
_entity.id
_entity.type
_entity.pdbx_description
1 polymer ?
#
loop_
_entity_poly.entity_id
_entity_poly.type
_entity_poly.pdbx_seq_one_letter_code
_entity_poly.pdbx_strand_id
1 'polypeptide(L)'
;MLTQMGIRNFALIEQMNLQFSDGITIFTGETGAGKSILMDAFSILLGERASSDFIRHGKDAFVIEGVFDVTDDTELLDLLTAKNILVEENQLILSRSFNRQGKSTILANDQAIPLKALREIGLYLADIHGQYSNQLLLNPDVHHKYLDEYTKEGQNGL
;
A
#
# COMPACT_ATOMS: atom_id res chain seq x y z
N MET A 1 -4.44 0.13 -10.39
CA MET A 1 -3.27 0.98 -10.14
C MET A 1 -3.45 1.77 -8.84
N LEU A 2 -2.43 1.73 -8.01
CA LEU A 2 -2.48 2.46 -6.74
C LEU A 2 -2.47 3.96 -6.99
N THR A 3 -3.47 4.65 -6.47
CA THR A 3 -3.58 6.10 -6.65
C THR A 3 -3.34 6.87 -5.36
N GLN A 4 -3.63 6.28 -4.22
CA GLN A 4 -3.42 6.93 -2.94
C GLN A 4 -3.06 5.90 -1.89
N MET A 5 -2.32 6.31 -0.90
CA MET A 5 -1.99 5.45 0.22
C MET A 5 -1.91 6.28 1.49
N GLY A 6 -2.56 5.82 2.53
CA GLY A 6 -2.54 6.47 3.83
C GLY A 6 -1.99 5.53 4.87
N ILE A 7 -1.14 6.05 5.74
CA ILE A 7 -0.50 5.27 6.79
C ILE A 7 -0.62 6.04 8.09
N ARG A 8 -1.00 5.36 9.16
CA ARG A 8 -1.13 5.99 10.45
C ARG A 8 -0.57 5.11 11.56
N ASN A 9 0.26 5.68 12.39
CA ASN A 9 0.82 5.04 13.58
C ASN A 9 1.55 3.74 13.26
N PHE A 10 2.27 3.74 12.17
CA PHE A 10 3.00 2.56 11.69
C PHE A 10 4.50 2.84 11.82
N ALA A 11 5.15 2.08 12.69
CA ALA A 11 6.59 2.23 12.94
C ALA A 11 6.91 3.67 13.31
N LEU A 12 7.78 4.32 12.57
CA LEU A 12 8.15 5.70 12.83
C LEU A 12 7.18 6.71 12.25
N ILE A 13 6.18 6.25 11.51
CA ILE A 13 5.25 7.13 10.83
C ILE A 13 4.05 7.40 11.71
N GLU A 14 3.85 8.65 12.08
CA GLU A 14 2.65 9.04 12.78
C GLU A 14 1.48 9.13 11.83
N GLN A 15 1.70 9.81 10.70
CA GLN A 15 0.67 9.93 9.67
C GLN A 15 1.34 10.31 8.37
N MET A 16 0.94 9.65 7.29
CA MET A 16 1.47 9.95 5.98
C MET A 16 0.40 9.67 4.94
N ASN A 17 0.24 10.60 4.02
CA ASN A 17 -0.68 10.44 2.90
C ASN A 17 0.10 10.66 1.63
N LEU A 18 0.03 9.68 0.74
CA LEU A 18 0.75 9.70 -0.52
C LEU A 18 -0.24 9.67 -1.67
N GLN A 19 0.06 10.41 -2.71
CA GLN A 19 -0.73 10.37 -3.93
C GLN A 19 0.19 10.00 -5.08
N PHE A 20 -0.31 9.18 -5.97
CA PHE A 20 0.44 8.70 -7.11
C PHE A 20 -0.25 9.16 -8.37
N SER A 21 0.51 9.74 -9.27
CA SER A 21 -0.02 10.32 -10.49
C SER A 21 0.68 9.67 -11.67
N ASP A 22 -0.12 9.20 -12.64
CA ASP A 22 0.43 8.62 -13.86
C ASP A 22 1.34 7.43 -13.60
N GLY A 23 1.10 6.73 -12.51
CA GLY A 23 1.93 5.61 -12.16
C GLY A 23 3.28 6.01 -11.63
N ILE A 24 3.48 7.28 -11.36
CA ILE A 24 4.76 7.79 -10.91
C ILE A 24 4.61 8.31 -9.49
N THR A 25 5.54 7.94 -8.65
CA THR A 25 5.53 8.33 -7.26
C THR A 25 6.80 9.08 -6.93
N ILE A 26 6.65 10.15 -6.20
CA ILE A 26 7.79 10.95 -5.79
C ILE A 26 7.95 10.83 -4.28
N PHE A 27 9.09 10.30 -3.86
CA PHE A 27 9.45 10.20 -2.45
C PHE A 27 10.62 11.12 -2.22
N THR A 28 10.33 12.33 -1.85
CA THR A 28 11.36 13.32 -1.68
C THR A 28 11.97 13.23 -0.29
N GLY A 29 13.28 13.36 -0.23
CA GLY A 29 13.99 13.42 1.02
C GLY A 29 14.00 12.15 1.82
N GLU A 30 13.57 11.06 1.24
CA GLU A 30 13.44 9.84 2.00
C GLU A 30 14.74 9.09 2.13
N THR A 31 14.94 8.55 3.31
CA THR A 31 16.07 7.67 3.55
C THR A 31 15.73 6.26 3.10
N GLY A 32 16.72 5.39 3.10
CA GLY A 32 16.46 3.99 2.82
C GLY A 32 15.51 3.39 3.83
N ALA A 33 15.59 3.83 5.08
CA ALA A 33 14.68 3.34 6.11
C ALA A 33 13.26 3.73 5.82
N GLY A 34 13.04 4.95 5.31
CA GLY A 34 11.71 5.38 4.95
C GLY A 34 11.11 4.54 3.84
N LYS A 35 11.93 4.22 2.85
CA LYS A 35 11.46 3.39 1.75
C LYS A 35 11.13 1.98 2.22
N SER A 36 11.94 1.41 3.11
CA SER A 36 11.67 0.09 3.66
C SER A 36 10.36 0.06 4.42
N ILE A 37 10.10 1.09 5.20
CA ILE A 37 8.86 1.17 5.97
C ILE A 37 7.66 1.23 5.04
N LEU A 38 7.76 2.00 3.95
CA LEU A 38 6.68 2.08 2.98
C LEU A 38 6.44 0.74 2.27
N MET A 39 7.52 0.02 1.96
CA MET A 39 7.38 -1.30 1.37
C MET A 39 6.72 -2.27 2.33
N ASP A 40 7.10 -2.21 3.59
CA ASP A 40 6.48 -3.05 4.61
C ASP A 40 4.99 -2.75 4.71
N ALA A 41 4.63 -1.47 4.74
CA ALA A 41 3.24 -1.07 4.83
C ALA A 41 2.45 -1.56 3.61
N PHE A 42 3.02 -1.38 2.43
CA PHE A 42 2.37 -1.83 1.20
C PHE A 42 2.16 -3.34 1.20
N SER A 43 3.17 -4.10 1.62
CA SER A 43 3.06 -5.55 1.68
C SER A 43 1.99 -5.99 2.65
N ILE A 44 1.91 -5.33 3.80
CA ILE A 44 0.89 -5.66 4.79
C ILE A 44 -0.50 -5.35 4.24
N LEU A 45 -0.63 -4.24 3.52
CA LEU A 45 -1.89 -3.88 2.90
C LEU A 45 -2.34 -4.95 1.90
N LEU A 46 -1.41 -5.63 1.26
CA LEU A 46 -1.72 -6.66 0.28
C LEU A 46 -1.82 -8.07 0.88
N GLY A 47 -1.80 -8.18 2.20
CA GLY A 47 -2.07 -9.46 2.82
C GLY A 47 -0.92 -10.10 3.55
N GLU A 48 0.22 -9.47 3.62
CA GLU A 48 1.32 -10.02 4.39
C GLU A 48 1.01 -9.99 5.87
N ARG A 49 1.79 -10.75 6.61
CA ARG A 49 1.57 -10.89 8.04
C ARG A 49 1.81 -9.57 8.76
N ALA A 50 0.85 -9.18 9.58
CA ALA A 50 0.99 -8.00 10.41
C ALA A 50 1.59 -8.40 11.76
N SER A 51 2.21 -7.42 12.42
CA SER A 51 2.85 -7.66 13.71
C SER A 51 2.67 -6.41 14.57
N SER A 52 2.49 -6.63 15.87
CA SER A 52 2.41 -5.51 16.81
C SER A 52 3.71 -4.72 16.86
N ASP A 53 4.82 -5.32 16.38
CA ASP A 53 6.09 -4.61 16.32
C ASP A 53 6.03 -3.40 15.40
N PHE A 54 5.08 -3.38 14.47
CA PHE A 54 4.92 -2.25 13.56
C PHE A 54 4.06 -1.15 14.14
N ILE A 55 3.42 -1.37 15.28
CA ILE A 55 2.59 -0.32 15.88
C ILE A 55 3.50 0.74 16.48
N ARG A 56 3.23 2.00 16.14
CA ARG A 56 4.01 3.11 16.65
C ARG A 56 4.01 3.09 18.18
N HIS A 57 5.16 3.36 18.76
CA HIS A 57 5.33 3.37 20.20
C HIS A 57 4.30 4.29 20.86
N GLY A 58 3.63 3.80 21.87
CA GLY A 58 2.63 4.59 22.60
C GLY A 58 1.26 4.59 21.97
N LYS A 59 1.08 3.88 20.86
CA LYS A 59 -0.21 3.82 20.18
C LYS A 59 -0.80 2.42 20.30
N ASP A 60 -2.11 2.33 20.05
CA ASP A 60 -2.83 1.08 20.22
C ASP A 60 -2.92 0.27 18.94
N ALA A 61 -2.83 0.90 17.80
CA ALA A 61 -3.04 0.23 16.53
C ALA A 61 -2.43 1.05 15.40
N PHE A 62 -2.14 0.37 14.28
CA PHE A 62 -1.82 1.10 13.07
C PHE A 62 -2.94 0.89 12.05
N VAL A 63 -3.00 1.78 11.08
CA VAL A 63 -3.96 1.70 9.98
C VAL A 63 -3.23 1.99 8.68
N ILE A 64 -3.47 1.15 7.68
CA ILE A 64 -2.93 1.34 6.35
C ILE A 64 -4.08 1.27 5.37
N GLU A 65 -4.18 2.26 4.49
CA GLU A 65 -5.21 2.32 3.47
C GLU A 65 -4.59 2.50 2.10
N GLY A 66 -5.23 1.94 1.09
CA GLY A 66 -4.81 2.15 -0.28
C GLY A 66 -6.01 2.28 -1.18
N VAL A 67 -5.94 3.20 -2.13
CA VAL A 67 -6.98 3.37 -3.15
C VAL A 67 -6.40 2.93 -4.47
N PHE A 68 -7.08 1.99 -5.11
CA PHE A 68 -6.62 1.39 -6.35
C PHE A 68 -7.63 1.67 -7.45
N ASP A 69 -7.14 2.12 -8.59
CA ASP A 69 -7.97 2.25 -9.79
C ASP A 69 -7.90 0.91 -10.52
N VAL A 70 -9.04 0.24 -10.62
CA VAL A 70 -9.10 -1.09 -11.20
C VAL A 70 -9.88 -1.11 -12.52
N THR A 71 -9.90 0.03 -13.19
CA THR A 71 -10.69 0.20 -14.40
C THR A 71 -10.42 -0.88 -15.45
N ASP A 72 -9.16 -1.18 -15.68
CA ASP A 72 -8.78 -2.10 -16.74
C ASP A 72 -8.46 -3.51 -16.25
N ASP A 73 -8.71 -3.78 -14.98
CA ASP A 73 -8.33 -5.05 -14.37
C ASP A 73 -9.51 -5.99 -14.32
N THR A 74 -9.88 -6.53 -15.48
CA THR A 74 -11.10 -7.35 -15.56
C THR A 74 -11.04 -8.59 -14.69
N GLU A 75 -9.87 -9.23 -14.61
CA GLU A 75 -9.76 -10.43 -13.76
C GLU A 75 -9.95 -10.09 -12.29
N LEU A 76 -9.40 -8.98 -11.87
CA LEU A 76 -9.57 -8.54 -10.50
C LEU A 76 -11.02 -8.16 -10.24
N LEU A 77 -11.65 -7.46 -11.17
CA LEU A 77 -13.05 -7.11 -11.03
C LEU A 77 -13.92 -8.35 -10.93
N ASP A 78 -13.61 -9.39 -11.70
CA ASP A 78 -14.35 -10.64 -11.61
C ASP A 78 -14.16 -11.29 -10.24
N LEU A 79 -12.95 -11.25 -9.72
CA LEU A 79 -12.68 -11.80 -8.39
C LEU A 79 -13.47 -11.05 -7.32
N LEU A 80 -13.48 -9.73 -7.41
CA LEU A 80 -14.20 -8.91 -6.44
C LEU A 80 -15.70 -9.20 -6.50
N THR A 81 -16.23 -9.35 -7.70
CA THR A 81 -17.63 -9.70 -7.86
C THR A 81 -17.92 -11.07 -7.25
N ALA A 82 -17.04 -12.02 -7.48
CA ALA A 82 -17.22 -13.37 -6.93
C ALA A 82 -17.21 -13.37 -5.41
N LYS A 83 -16.54 -12.40 -4.80
CA LYS A 83 -16.48 -12.29 -3.35
C LYS A 83 -17.54 -11.34 -2.80
N ASN A 84 -18.45 -10.87 -3.66
CA ASN A 84 -19.53 -9.96 -3.29
C ASN A 84 -19.03 -8.64 -2.75
N ILE A 85 -17.91 -8.18 -3.27
CA ILE A 85 -17.37 -6.87 -2.93
C ILE A 85 -17.85 -5.89 -3.97
N LEU A 86 -18.61 -4.89 -3.53
CA LEU A 86 -19.15 -3.89 -4.42
C LEU A 86 -18.06 -2.91 -4.83
N VAL A 87 -17.96 -2.69 -6.13
CA VAL A 87 -16.98 -1.74 -6.68
C VAL A 87 -17.75 -0.62 -7.34
N GLU A 88 -17.45 0.62 -6.94
CA GLU A 88 -18.07 1.79 -7.51
C GLU A 88 -16.98 2.64 -8.15
N GLU A 89 -17.30 3.18 -9.33
CA GLU A 89 -16.38 4.05 -10.05
C GLU A 89 -15.02 3.40 -10.30
N ASN A 90 -15.03 2.07 -10.39
CA ASN A 90 -13.81 1.30 -10.65
C ASN A 90 -12.71 1.55 -9.63
N GLN A 91 -13.09 1.81 -8.40
CA GLN A 91 -12.14 2.02 -7.31
C GLN A 91 -12.23 0.90 -6.31
N LEU A 92 -11.08 0.44 -5.87
CA LEU A 92 -10.98 -0.51 -4.77
C LEU A 92 -10.23 0.16 -3.64
N ILE A 93 -10.88 0.31 -2.51
CA ILE A 93 -10.26 0.90 -1.32
C ILE A 93 -10.04 -0.20 -0.31
N LEU A 94 -8.77 -0.49 -0.04
CA LEU A 94 -8.41 -1.47 0.97
C LEU A 94 -7.96 -0.77 2.22
N SER A 95 -8.39 -1.28 3.37
CA SER A 95 -7.98 -0.73 4.65
C SER A 95 -7.65 -1.89 5.58
N ARG A 96 -6.55 -1.77 6.27
CA ARG A 96 -6.14 -2.78 7.24
C ARG A 96 -5.66 -2.11 8.50
N SER A 97 -6.24 -2.51 9.63
CA SER A 97 -5.78 -2.06 10.94
C SER A 97 -5.38 -3.26 11.77
N PHE A 98 -4.47 -3.04 12.70
CA PHE A 98 -3.94 -4.10 13.53
C PHE A 98 -3.65 -3.52 14.90
N ASN A 99 -4.21 -4.14 15.94
CA ASN A 99 -4.04 -3.60 17.28
C ASN A 99 -3.09 -4.45 18.13
N ARG A 100 -2.82 -3.98 19.34
CA ARG A 100 -1.84 -4.65 20.19
C ARG A 100 -2.30 -6.01 20.68
N GLN A 101 -3.59 -6.26 20.66
CA GLN A 101 -4.13 -7.56 21.02
C GLN A 101 -4.01 -8.55 19.87
N GLY A 102 -3.46 -8.13 18.74
CA GLY A 102 -3.29 -9.01 17.59
C GLY A 102 -4.51 -9.10 16.70
N LYS A 103 -5.47 -8.21 16.88
CA LYS A 103 -6.69 -8.24 16.07
C LYS A 103 -6.50 -7.41 14.81
N SER A 104 -6.81 -8.03 13.69
CA SER A 104 -6.74 -7.42 12.37
C SER A 104 -8.15 -7.09 11.90
N THR A 105 -8.36 -5.90 11.37
CA THR A 105 -9.62 -5.53 10.73
C THR A 105 -9.30 -5.15 9.30
N ILE A 106 -9.96 -5.82 8.36
CA ILE A 106 -9.67 -5.65 6.95
C ILE A 106 -10.96 -5.27 6.23
N LEU A 107 -10.92 -4.18 5.49
CA LEU A 107 -12.08 -3.69 4.76
C LEU A 107 -11.72 -3.56 3.28
N ALA A 108 -12.65 -3.96 2.44
CA ALA A 108 -12.56 -3.75 0.99
C ALA A 108 -13.82 -2.98 0.61
N ASN A 109 -13.68 -1.74 0.21
CA ASN A 109 -14.81 -0.85 -0.07
C ASN A 109 -15.83 -0.89 1.06
N ASP A 110 -15.31 -0.75 2.30
CA ASP A 110 -16.10 -0.71 3.52
C ASP A 110 -16.77 -2.03 3.90
N GLN A 111 -16.43 -3.11 3.22
CA GLN A 111 -16.94 -4.42 3.57
C GLN A 111 -15.84 -5.21 4.27
N ALA A 112 -16.16 -5.80 5.41
CA ALA A 112 -15.21 -6.62 6.14
C ALA A 112 -14.92 -7.89 5.35
N ILE A 113 -13.63 -8.21 5.19
CA ILE A 113 -13.22 -9.42 4.51
C ILE A 113 -12.17 -10.15 5.35
N PRO A 114 -12.06 -11.46 5.19
CA PRO A 114 -11.03 -12.21 5.91
C PRO A 114 -9.66 -12.04 5.26
N LEU A 115 -8.63 -12.37 6.01
CA LEU A 115 -7.27 -12.27 5.50
C LEU A 115 -7.07 -13.10 4.24
N LYS A 116 -7.70 -14.26 4.16
CA LYS A 116 -7.59 -15.11 2.99
C LYS A 116 -8.05 -14.38 1.73
N ALA A 117 -9.18 -13.67 1.83
CA ALA A 117 -9.69 -12.89 0.71
C ALA A 117 -8.73 -11.77 0.35
N LEU A 118 -8.19 -11.10 1.36
CA LEU A 118 -7.22 -10.04 1.11
C LEU A 118 -6.00 -10.57 0.38
N ARG A 119 -5.51 -11.73 0.78
CA ARG A 119 -4.35 -12.32 0.12
C ARG A 119 -4.62 -12.63 -1.34
N GLU A 120 -5.81 -13.11 -1.64
CA GLU A 120 -6.17 -13.39 -3.04
C GLU A 120 -6.20 -12.11 -3.86
N ILE A 121 -6.82 -11.07 -3.31
CA ILE A 121 -6.84 -9.77 -3.97
C ILE A 121 -5.42 -9.25 -4.11
N GLY A 122 -4.63 -9.41 -3.06
CA GLY A 122 -3.26 -8.92 -3.05
C GLY A 122 -2.38 -9.54 -4.11
N LEU A 123 -2.62 -10.83 -4.45
CA LEU A 123 -1.85 -11.46 -5.51
C LEU A 123 -2.08 -10.79 -6.85
N TYR A 124 -3.32 -10.44 -7.14
CA TYR A 124 -3.61 -9.72 -8.38
C TYR A 124 -2.98 -8.34 -8.38
N LEU A 125 -3.06 -7.64 -7.27
CA LEU A 125 -2.49 -6.32 -7.17
C LEU A 125 -0.97 -6.35 -7.21
N ALA A 126 -0.37 -7.37 -6.62
CA ALA A 126 1.08 -7.51 -6.64
C ALA A 126 1.58 -7.76 -8.05
N ASP A 127 0.87 -8.59 -8.82
CA ASP A 127 1.25 -8.83 -10.21
C ASP A 127 1.19 -7.54 -11.01
N ILE A 128 0.16 -6.74 -10.78
CA ILE A 128 -0.02 -5.50 -11.52
C ILE A 128 0.99 -4.46 -11.07
N HIS A 129 1.24 -4.38 -9.77
CA HIS A 129 2.05 -3.31 -9.19
C HIS A 129 3.44 -3.74 -8.74
N GLY A 130 3.78 -5.01 -8.86
CA GLY A 130 5.06 -5.48 -8.40
C GLY A 130 6.21 -4.78 -9.09
N GLN A 131 6.15 -4.73 -10.40
CA GLN A 131 7.19 -4.06 -11.17
C GLN A 131 7.17 -2.57 -10.92
N TYR A 132 5.97 -2.02 -10.80
CA TYR A 132 5.79 -0.62 -10.48
C TYR A 132 6.44 -0.28 -9.14
N SER A 133 6.20 -1.10 -8.14
CA SER A 133 6.79 -0.89 -6.82
C SER A 133 8.31 -0.97 -6.88
N ASN A 134 8.82 -1.95 -7.61
CA ASN A 134 10.27 -2.07 -7.76
C ASN A 134 10.86 -0.83 -8.40
N GLN A 135 10.21 -0.33 -9.43
CA GLN A 135 10.72 0.85 -10.12
C GLN A 135 10.66 2.08 -9.25
N LEU A 136 9.59 2.23 -8.50
CA LEU A 136 9.35 3.47 -7.77
C LEU A 136 9.87 3.45 -6.35
N LEU A 137 9.97 2.26 -5.75
CA LEU A 137 10.36 2.16 -4.35
C LEU A 137 11.72 1.50 -4.16
N LEU A 138 12.05 0.53 -5.00
CA LEU A 138 13.27 -0.23 -4.81
C LEU A 138 14.37 0.14 -5.78
N ASN A 139 14.04 0.82 -6.85
CA ASN A 139 15.00 1.20 -7.86
C ASN A 139 15.20 2.70 -7.88
N PRO A 140 16.15 3.21 -7.11
CA PRO A 140 16.34 4.66 -7.02
C PRO A 140 16.72 5.31 -8.34
N ASP A 141 17.38 4.57 -9.21
CA ASP A 141 17.80 5.14 -10.49
C ASP A 141 16.61 5.56 -11.33
N VAL A 142 15.55 4.78 -11.28
CA VAL A 142 14.34 5.15 -11.97
C VAL A 142 13.74 6.39 -11.34
N HIS A 143 13.89 6.52 -10.05
CA HIS A 143 13.32 7.61 -9.31
C HIS A 143 14.00 8.93 -9.59
N HIS A 144 15.20 8.90 -10.07
CA HIS A 144 15.87 10.16 -10.33
C HIS A 144 15.07 11.09 -11.17
N LYS A 145 14.32 10.54 -12.10
CA LYS A 145 13.47 11.38 -12.92
C LYS A 145 12.21 11.79 -12.22
N TYR A 146 11.80 10.99 -11.28
CA TYR A 146 10.51 11.17 -10.67
C TYR A 146 10.61 11.66 -9.26
N LEU A 147 11.65 11.20 -8.62
CA LEU A 147 11.85 11.53 -7.25
C LEU A 147 12.77 12.63 -7.06
N ASP A 148 13.54 12.65 -7.96
CA ASP A 148 14.43 13.42 -7.87
C ASP A 148 14.20 14.43 -8.38
N GLU A 149 13.87 13.96 -8.58
CA GLU A 149 13.53 14.17 -8.64
C GLU A 149 13.17 13.89 -7.63
N TYR A 150 13.33 13.31 -7.00
CA TYR A 150 12.97 12.67 -5.99
C TYR A 150 13.97 12.19 -5.41
N THR A 151 14.99 12.43 -5.79
CA THR A 151 15.63 11.88 -5.60
C THR A 151 16.52 11.91 -5.74
N LYS A 152 17.34 12.45 -5.92
CA LYS A 152 17.80 12.03 -6.18
C LYS A 152 18.24 11.94 -5.68
N GLU A 153 18.21 11.70 -5.30
CA GLU A 153 18.05 11.12 -5.01
C GLU A 153 18.03 10.61 -4.74
N GLY A 154 18.68 10.86 -4.63
CA GLY A 154 18.23 10.00 -4.54
C GLY A 154 18.48 9.52 -4.64
N GLN A 155 18.97 9.53 -4.49
CA GLN A 155 18.85 8.80 -4.78
C GLN A 155 18.75 8.22 -4.67
N ASN A 156 19.08 8.31 -4.55
CA ASN A 156 18.69 7.45 -4.51
C ASN A 156 18.48 6.71 -4.22
N GLY A 157 18.67 6.76 -3.97
CA GLY A 157 18.23 6.03 -3.79
C GLY A 157 18.33 5.30 -3.58
N LEU A 158 18.61 5.02 -3.18
CA LEU A 158 18.25 4.22 -3.10
C LEU A 158 18.22 3.78 -2.95
#